data_3e45316650930322d4860e41f9c7fee6
#
_entry.id   3e45316650930322d4860e41f9c7fee6
#
_cell.length_a   1.000
_cell.length_b   1.000
_cell.length_c   1.000
_cell.angle_alpha   90.00
_cell.angle_beta   90.00
_cell.angle_gamma   90.00
#
_symmetry.space_group_name_H-M   'P 1'
#
loop_
_entity.id
_entity.type
_entity.pdbx_description
1 polymer ?
#
loop_
_entity_poly.entity_id
_entity_poly.type
_entity_poly.pdbx_seq_one_letter_code
_entity_poly.pdbx_strand_id
1 'polypeptide(L)'
;MPLLPYLIPLLLQFSSYFLITSAYFPPNKYFLNCGSESDVTFGGTRKFIGDAKPGPWSINPGKSKSVRNETNIPKSINEIYHTARVYNQPTWYVFESINQNSTYVVRLHFLALTSQSFLQARFNVSASNGFQLLSKFSIQSSDLSTPIVKEFAFEIKKGVFGIQFCPHESSLAFVNAIEVFEAPEAFKPESGFVVSPQLNTNDNFTYMITSEAFQAVYRC
;
A
#
# COMPACT_ATOMS: atom_id res chain seq x y z
N MET A 1 29.26 8.10 52.30
CA MET A 1 28.16 8.97 51.80
C MET A 1 27.13 8.12 51.16
N PRO A 2 25.87 8.15 51.57
CA PRO A 2 24.84 7.30 50.96
C PRO A 2 24.47 7.80 49.58
N LEU A 3 24.75 7.00 48.52
CA LEU A 3 24.37 7.24 47.14
C LEU A 3 22.87 6.95 46.85
N LEU A 4 22.18 6.40 47.85
CA LEU A 4 20.78 5.97 47.74
C LEU A 4 19.77 7.04 47.36
N PRO A 5 19.85 8.32 47.86
CA PRO A 5 18.86 9.36 47.52
C PRO A 5 18.93 9.84 46.06
N TYR A 6 20.03 9.57 45.36
CA TYR A 6 20.18 9.99 43.94
C TYR A 6 19.83 8.83 42.98
N LEU A 7 19.88 7.59 43.45
CA LEU A 7 19.54 6.42 42.63
C LEU A 7 18.02 6.34 42.35
N ILE A 8 17.19 6.68 43.33
CA ILE A 8 15.73 6.62 43.22
C ILE A 8 15.16 7.54 42.13
N PRO A 9 15.52 8.84 42.08
CA PRO A 9 15.04 9.73 40.99
C PRO A 9 15.61 9.36 39.63
N LEU A 10 16.82 8.78 39.54
CA LEU A 10 17.39 8.29 38.30
C LEU A 10 16.64 7.08 37.76
N LEU A 11 16.27 6.13 38.62
CA LEU A 11 15.45 4.97 38.27
C LEU A 11 14.02 5.38 37.86
N LEU A 12 13.44 6.38 38.49
CA LEU A 12 12.13 6.94 38.12
C LEU A 12 12.19 7.67 36.75
N GLN A 13 13.28 8.37 36.44
CA GLN A 13 13.47 8.94 35.11
C GLN A 13 13.64 7.88 34.01
N PHE A 14 14.38 6.80 34.30
CA PHE A 14 14.49 5.69 33.35
C PHE A 14 13.17 4.95 33.12
N SER A 15 12.32 4.80 34.14
CA SER A 15 11.02 4.15 34.00
C SER A 15 10.00 4.95 33.18
N SER A 16 10.13 6.27 33.15
CA SER A 16 9.26 7.12 32.34
C SER A 16 9.58 7.08 30.82
N TYR A 17 10.76 6.59 30.43
CA TYR A 17 11.11 6.34 29.03
C TYR A 17 10.61 5.01 28.47
N PHE A 18 10.13 4.10 29.30
CA PHE A 18 9.33 2.95 28.89
C PHE A 18 7.86 3.36 28.69
N LEU A 19 7.64 4.44 27.97
CA LEU A 19 6.33 4.68 27.37
C LEU A 19 6.11 3.55 26.40
N ILE A 20 5.19 2.68 26.76
CA ILE A 20 4.66 1.58 25.97
C ILE A 20 4.25 2.21 24.63
N THR A 21 5.09 2.07 23.62
CA THR A 21 4.68 2.33 22.24
C THR A 21 3.71 1.21 21.87
N SER A 22 2.45 1.39 22.22
CA SER A 22 1.39 0.51 21.78
C SER A 22 1.41 0.53 20.25
N ALA A 23 1.70 -0.61 19.66
CA ALA A 23 1.62 -0.75 18.21
C ALA A 23 0.19 -0.37 17.78
N TYR A 24 0.07 0.56 16.85
CA TYR A 24 -1.23 0.96 16.34
C TYR A 24 -1.87 -0.21 15.57
N PHE A 25 -3.05 -0.63 16.02
CA PHE A 25 -3.89 -1.60 15.32
C PHE A 25 -5.04 -0.86 14.65
N PRO A 26 -5.02 -0.70 13.33
CA PRO A 26 -6.09 0.00 12.63
C PRO A 26 -7.42 -0.73 12.83
N PRO A 27 -8.51 -0.01 13.19
CA PRO A 27 -9.84 -0.59 13.40
C PRO A 27 -10.42 -1.12 12.09
N ASN A 28 -10.09 -0.50 10.97
CA ASN A 28 -10.52 -0.90 9.63
C ASN A 28 -9.28 -1.09 8.74
N LYS A 29 -9.14 -2.29 8.16
CA LYS A 29 -7.96 -2.66 7.38
C LYS A 29 -8.28 -3.75 6.36
N TYR A 30 -7.67 -3.59 5.18
CA TYR A 30 -7.69 -4.56 4.09
C TYR A 30 -6.24 -4.83 3.69
N PHE A 31 -5.76 -6.02 3.96
CA PHE A 31 -4.43 -6.48 3.56
C PHE A 31 -4.61 -7.63 2.61
N LEU A 32 -4.35 -7.40 1.31
CA LEU A 32 -4.61 -8.33 0.23
C LEU A 32 -3.32 -8.90 -0.35
N ASN A 33 -3.25 -10.23 -0.40
CA ASN A 33 -2.25 -10.98 -1.17
C ASN A 33 -2.80 -11.16 -2.59
N CYS A 34 -2.33 -10.33 -3.52
CA CYS A 34 -2.92 -10.20 -4.84
C CYS A 34 -2.55 -11.36 -5.76
N GLY A 35 -3.54 -11.88 -6.48
CA GLY A 35 -3.36 -13.06 -7.36
C GLY A 35 -3.23 -14.37 -6.62
N SER A 36 -3.67 -14.46 -5.36
CA SER A 36 -3.53 -15.65 -4.51
C SER A 36 -4.84 -16.09 -3.91
N GLU A 37 -4.99 -17.41 -3.72
CA GLU A 37 -6.01 -18.02 -2.88
C GLU A 37 -5.52 -18.20 -1.42
N SER A 38 -4.24 -18.03 -1.17
CA SER A 38 -3.61 -18.29 0.13
C SER A 38 -3.38 -17.03 0.93
N ASP A 39 -3.62 -17.12 2.24
CA ASP A 39 -3.25 -16.08 3.20
C ASP A 39 -1.76 -16.18 3.51
N VAL A 40 -1.14 -15.03 3.76
CA VAL A 40 0.29 -14.92 4.09
C VAL A 40 0.46 -13.97 5.27
N THR A 41 1.40 -14.28 6.17
CA THR A 41 1.80 -13.38 7.26
C THR A 41 3.06 -12.62 6.87
N PHE A 42 2.98 -11.30 6.90
CA PHE A 42 4.09 -10.40 6.61
C PHE A 42 4.58 -9.71 7.88
N GLY A 43 5.90 -9.71 8.10
CA GLY A 43 6.51 -9.04 9.25
C GLY A 43 6.05 -9.60 10.60
N GLY A 44 5.62 -10.86 10.67
CA GLY A 44 5.20 -11.55 11.89
C GLY A 44 3.82 -11.18 12.43
N THR A 45 3.23 -10.07 12.02
CA THR A 45 1.98 -9.54 12.61
C THR A 45 0.87 -9.21 11.63
N ARG A 46 1.21 -8.88 10.37
CA ARG A 46 0.23 -8.49 9.35
C ARG A 46 -0.21 -9.69 8.53
N LYS A 47 -1.47 -10.07 8.65
CA LYS A 47 -2.07 -11.14 7.85
C LYS A 47 -2.66 -10.56 6.58
N PHE A 48 -2.12 -10.94 5.44
CA PHE A 48 -2.64 -10.65 4.10
C PHE A 48 -3.56 -11.79 3.65
N ILE A 49 -4.75 -11.46 3.23
CA ILE A 49 -5.77 -12.41 2.75
C ILE A 49 -5.61 -12.57 1.24
N GLY A 50 -5.68 -13.80 0.74
CA GLY A 50 -5.69 -14.04 -0.70
C GLY A 50 -6.89 -13.36 -1.37
N ASP A 51 -6.66 -12.52 -2.39
CA ASP A 51 -7.69 -11.70 -3.02
C ASP A 51 -8.69 -12.49 -3.88
N ALA A 52 -8.40 -13.76 -4.15
CA ALA A 52 -9.36 -14.68 -4.78
C ALA A 52 -10.43 -15.19 -3.80
N LYS A 53 -10.24 -14.99 -2.49
CA LYS A 53 -11.24 -15.33 -1.46
C LYS A 53 -12.35 -14.27 -1.40
N PRO A 54 -13.57 -14.66 -1.02
CA PRO A 54 -14.62 -13.69 -0.69
C PRO A 54 -14.18 -12.77 0.46
N GLY A 55 -14.51 -11.50 0.35
CA GLY A 55 -14.22 -10.48 1.35
C GLY A 55 -14.97 -9.19 1.06
N PRO A 56 -14.81 -8.16 1.89
CA PRO A 56 -15.41 -6.85 1.69
C PRO A 56 -14.66 -6.04 0.63
N TRP A 57 -14.29 -6.70 -0.46
CA TRP A 57 -13.69 -6.13 -1.67
C TRP A 57 -14.19 -6.84 -2.90
N SER A 58 -14.11 -6.16 -4.04
CA SER A 58 -14.41 -6.72 -5.35
C SER A 58 -13.42 -6.21 -6.40
N ILE A 59 -13.30 -6.96 -7.50
CA ILE A 59 -12.44 -6.63 -8.64
C ILE A 59 -13.33 -6.46 -9.87
N ASN A 60 -13.42 -5.24 -10.41
CA ASN A 60 -14.34 -4.87 -11.47
C ASN A 60 -13.67 -4.13 -12.65
N PRO A 61 -13.93 -4.52 -13.89
CA PRO A 61 -14.52 -5.79 -14.31
C PRO A 61 -13.59 -6.95 -14.01
N GLY A 62 -14.11 -8.16 -13.79
CA GLY A 62 -13.39 -9.34 -13.37
C GLY A 62 -12.40 -9.96 -14.38
N LYS A 63 -11.81 -9.15 -15.27
CA LYS A 63 -10.87 -9.57 -16.31
C LYS A 63 -9.40 -9.42 -15.88
N SER A 64 -9.08 -9.91 -14.70
CA SER A 64 -7.72 -9.99 -14.20
C SER A 64 -7.25 -11.44 -14.19
N LYS A 65 -5.92 -11.62 -14.19
CA LYS A 65 -5.29 -12.93 -14.08
C LYS A 65 -4.47 -13.02 -12.80
N SER A 66 -4.52 -14.16 -12.14
CA SER A 66 -3.57 -14.53 -11.09
C SER A 66 -2.32 -15.08 -11.75
N VAL A 67 -1.16 -14.60 -11.36
CA VAL A 67 0.13 -15.10 -11.83
C VAL A 67 0.98 -15.43 -10.60
N ARG A 68 1.60 -16.60 -10.63
CA ARG A 68 2.57 -17.04 -9.62
C ARG A 68 3.95 -17.10 -10.25
N ASN A 69 4.97 -16.69 -9.52
CA ASN A 69 6.33 -16.92 -9.92
C ASN A 69 6.69 -18.40 -9.66
N GLU A 70 6.99 -19.14 -10.72
CA GLU A 70 7.34 -20.55 -10.67
C GLU A 70 8.85 -20.78 -10.54
N THR A 71 9.65 -19.73 -10.68
CA THR A 71 11.09 -19.80 -10.57
C THR A 71 11.55 -19.59 -9.12
N ASN A 72 12.76 -20.05 -8.80
CA ASN A 72 13.36 -19.96 -7.46
C ASN A 72 13.43 -18.52 -6.96
N ILE A 73 12.41 -18.07 -6.26
CA ILE A 73 12.45 -16.80 -5.55
C ILE A 73 13.39 -16.96 -4.35
N PRO A 74 14.31 -16.03 -4.11
CA PRO A 74 15.13 -16.07 -2.92
C PRO A 74 14.27 -16.17 -1.65
N LYS A 75 14.65 -17.04 -0.72
CA LYS A 75 13.93 -17.20 0.57
C LYS A 75 13.88 -15.93 1.41
N SER A 76 14.72 -14.96 1.12
CA SER A 76 14.70 -13.62 1.73
C SER A 76 13.52 -12.76 1.28
N ILE A 77 12.90 -13.09 0.15
CA ILE A 77 11.74 -12.38 -0.40
C ILE A 77 10.47 -12.93 0.24
N ASN A 78 9.68 -12.05 0.82
CA ASN A 78 8.44 -12.43 1.48
C ASN A 78 7.40 -13.01 0.49
N GLU A 79 6.61 -13.97 0.95
CA GLU A 79 5.64 -14.70 0.14
C GLU A 79 4.57 -13.82 -0.53
N ILE A 80 4.26 -12.62 0.00
CA ILE A 80 3.32 -11.69 -0.66
C ILE A 80 3.80 -11.24 -2.06
N TYR A 81 5.09 -11.43 -2.38
CA TYR A 81 5.67 -11.11 -3.69
C TYR A 81 5.77 -12.33 -4.62
N HIS A 82 5.32 -13.51 -4.17
CA HIS A 82 5.35 -14.72 -4.99
C HIS A 82 4.18 -14.79 -5.99
N THR A 83 3.15 -13.98 -5.80
CA THR A 83 2.00 -13.86 -6.69
C THR A 83 1.75 -12.41 -7.08
N ALA A 84 1.03 -12.22 -8.16
CA ALA A 84 0.54 -10.92 -8.58
C ALA A 84 -0.83 -11.04 -9.25
N ARG A 85 -1.66 -10.03 -9.07
CA ARG A 85 -2.84 -9.80 -9.88
C ARG A 85 -2.43 -8.96 -11.08
N VAL A 86 -2.77 -9.43 -12.29
CA VAL A 86 -2.37 -8.82 -13.57
C VAL A 86 -3.61 -8.35 -14.33
N TYR A 87 -3.51 -7.18 -14.94
CA TYR A 87 -4.57 -6.51 -15.67
C TYR A 87 -4.10 -6.15 -17.08
N ASN A 88 -4.90 -6.48 -18.10
CA ASN A 88 -4.68 -6.08 -19.49
C ASN A 88 -5.64 -4.94 -19.93
N GLN A 89 -6.50 -4.49 -19.02
CA GLN A 89 -7.46 -3.41 -19.24
C GLN A 89 -7.72 -2.69 -17.91
N PRO A 90 -8.24 -1.46 -17.92
CA PRO A 90 -8.57 -0.72 -16.71
C PRO A 90 -9.46 -1.54 -15.79
N THR A 91 -9.03 -1.72 -14.55
CA THR A 91 -9.69 -2.57 -13.56
C THR A 91 -9.63 -1.91 -12.19
N TRP A 92 -10.75 -2.00 -11.46
CA TRP A 92 -10.89 -1.47 -10.12
C TRP A 92 -10.77 -2.56 -9.06
N TYR A 93 -10.01 -2.30 -8.03
CA TYR A 93 -10.26 -2.85 -6.69
C TYR A 93 -11.23 -1.93 -5.98
N VAL A 94 -12.33 -2.47 -5.49
CA VAL A 94 -13.33 -1.72 -4.72
C VAL A 94 -13.37 -2.30 -3.32
N PHE A 95 -13.19 -1.45 -2.32
CA PHE A 95 -13.25 -1.76 -0.90
C PHE A 95 -14.56 -1.22 -0.34
N GLU A 96 -15.33 -2.09 0.28
CA GLU A 96 -16.59 -1.78 0.94
C GLU A 96 -16.38 -1.54 2.44
N SER A 97 -17.37 -0.97 3.11
CA SER A 97 -17.33 -0.76 4.57
C SER A 97 -16.14 0.10 5.04
N ILE A 98 -15.76 1.10 4.25
CA ILE A 98 -14.78 2.13 4.62
C ILE A 98 -15.44 3.15 5.55
N ASN A 99 -14.80 3.49 6.67
CA ASN A 99 -15.24 4.57 7.55
C ASN A 99 -15.17 5.91 6.81
N GLN A 100 -16.29 6.64 6.82
CA GLN A 100 -16.38 7.94 6.15
C GLN A 100 -15.62 9.01 6.95
N ASN A 101 -15.08 9.99 6.23
CA ASN A 101 -14.36 11.13 6.81
C ASN A 101 -13.16 10.71 7.69
N SER A 102 -12.56 9.58 7.36
CA SER A 102 -11.36 9.08 8.01
C SER A 102 -10.17 9.13 7.05
N THR A 103 -8.98 9.36 7.60
CA THR A 103 -7.74 9.26 6.84
C THR A 103 -7.35 7.79 6.68
N TYR A 104 -7.04 7.41 5.46
CA TYR A 104 -6.56 6.06 5.14
C TYR A 104 -5.16 6.11 4.55
N VAL A 105 -4.36 5.13 4.94
CA VAL A 105 -3.09 4.82 4.28
C VAL A 105 -3.33 3.71 3.26
N VAL A 106 -2.84 3.94 2.06
CA VAL A 106 -2.82 2.97 0.97
C VAL A 106 -1.38 2.62 0.66
N ARG A 107 -1.01 1.34 0.73
CA ARG A 107 0.29 0.83 0.28
C ARG A 107 0.10 -0.13 -0.88
N LEU A 108 0.84 0.10 -1.93
CA LEU A 108 0.88 -0.75 -3.12
C LEU A 108 2.26 -1.38 -3.21
N HIS A 109 2.28 -2.71 -3.24
CA HIS A 109 3.50 -3.50 -3.26
C HIS A 109 3.77 -4.05 -4.66
N PHE A 110 4.98 -3.84 -5.15
CA PHE A 110 5.40 -4.27 -6.48
C PHE A 110 6.73 -5.00 -6.43
N LEU A 111 6.77 -6.16 -7.05
CA LEU A 111 7.98 -6.87 -7.44
C LEU A 111 7.71 -7.51 -8.79
N ALA A 112 8.53 -7.22 -9.78
CA ALA A 112 8.38 -7.84 -11.09
C ALA A 112 8.60 -9.34 -10.99
N LEU A 113 7.63 -10.12 -11.46
CA LEU A 113 7.84 -11.54 -11.67
C LEU A 113 8.77 -11.72 -12.87
N THR A 114 9.42 -12.87 -12.98
CA THR A 114 10.54 -13.11 -13.90
C THR A 114 10.20 -13.07 -15.39
N SER A 115 8.96 -12.86 -15.78
CA SER A 115 8.59 -12.79 -17.20
C SER A 115 8.89 -11.41 -17.81
N GLN A 116 9.30 -11.39 -19.07
CA GLN A 116 9.60 -10.18 -19.83
C GLN A 116 8.48 -9.15 -19.81
N SER A 117 7.22 -9.59 -19.79
CA SER A 117 6.05 -8.72 -19.77
C SER A 117 5.94 -7.86 -18.51
N PHE A 118 6.41 -8.35 -17.35
CA PHE A 118 6.45 -7.55 -16.11
C PHE A 118 7.53 -6.49 -16.16
N LEU A 119 8.67 -6.77 -16.82
CA LEU A 119 9.76 -5.82 -16.99
C LEU A 119 9.39 -4.66 -17.92
N GLN A 120 8.46 -4.89 -18.82
CA GLN A 120 7.93 -3.90 -19.77
C GLN A 120 6.61 -3.29 -19.29
N ALA A 121 6.14 -3.68 -18.11
CA ALA A 121 4.90 -3.15 -17.58
C ALA A 121 4.97 -1.63 -17.42
N ARG A 122 3.93 -0.95 -17.95
CA ARG A 122 3.74 0.50 -17.78
C ARG A 122 2.27 0.80 -17.58
N PHE A 123 1.95 1.46 -16.48
CA PHE A 123 0.56 1.70 -16.11
C PHE A 123 0.38 2.92 -15.19
N ASN A 124 -0.85 3.35 -15.10
CA ASN A 124 -1.29 4.35 -14.13
C ASN A 124 -2.03 3.69 -12.98
N VAL A 125 -2.03 4.32 -11.82
CA VAL A 125 -2.89 3.96 -10.70
C VAL A 125 -3.62 5.20 -10.21
N SER A 126 -4.93 5.09 -10.04
CA SER A 126 -5.78 6.19 -9.58
C SER A 126 -6.67 5.73 -8.42
N ALA A 127 -7.06 6.66 -7.56
CA ALA A 127 -8.03 6.44 -6.51
C ALA A 127 -9.42 6.98 -6.90
N SER A 128 -10.49 6.38 -6.39
CA SER A 128 -11.88 6.75 -6.71
C SER A 128 -12.27 8.17 -6.29
N ASN A 129 -11.49 8.82 -5.43
CA ASN A 129 -11.63 10.23 -5.05
C ASN A 129 -11.01 11.20 -6.07
N GLY A 130 -10.53 10.71 -7.22
CA GLY A 130 -9.97 11.49 -8.32
C GLY A 130 -8.46 11.69 -8.27
N PHE A 131 -7.77 11.13 -7.27
CA PHE A 131 -6.31 11.26 -7.17
C PHE A 131 -5.58 10.29 -8.10
N GLN A 132 -4.63 10.81 -8.86
CA GLN A 132 -3.63 10.03 -9.58
C GLN A 132 -2.53 9.62 -8.59
N LEU A 133 -2.48 8.34 -8.24
CA LEU A 133 -1.48 7.81 -7.30
C LEU A 133 -0.14 7.55 -7.99
N LEU A 134 -0.17 6.93 -9.17
CA LEU A 134 1.02 6.64 -9.97
C LEU A 134 0.76 7.00 -11.44
N SER A 135 1.71 7.67 -12.08
CA SER A 135 1.66 8.01 -13.49
C SER A 135 2.80 7.32 -14.24
N LYS A 136 2.46 6.59 -15.32
CA LYS A 136 3.42 5.87 -16.17
C LYS A 136 4.39 5.00 -15.36
N PHE A 137 3.91 4.41 -14.26
CA PHE A 137 4.73 3.60 -13.39
C PHE A 137 5.30 2.40 -14.14
N SER A 138 6.57 2.14 -13.93
CA SER A 138 7.30 0.95 -14.43
C SER A 138 8.38 0.58 -13.43
N ILE A 139 8.73 -0.70 -13.38
CA ILE A 139 9.85 -1.18 -12.56
C ILE A 139 11.13 -1.06 -13.39
N GLN A 140 12.14 -0.40 -12.84
CA GLN A 140 13.44 -0.29 -13.50
C GLN A 140 14.20 -1.61 -13.42
N SER A 141 15.08 -1.86 -14.36
CA SER A 141 15.88 -3.10 -14.40
C SER A 141 16.80 -3.29 -13.19
N SER A 142 17.17 -2.21 -12.51
CA SER A 142 17.94 -2.24 -11.24
C SER A 142 17.13 -2.79 -10.06
N ASP A 143 15.79 -2.75 -10.13
CA ASP A 143 14.91 -3.01 -9.00
C ASP A 143 14.24 -4.40 -9.05
N LEU A 144 14.72 -5.29 -9.92
CA LEU A 144 14.09 -6.59 -10.17
C LEU A 144 14.15 -7.57 -8.99
N SER A 145 15.07 -7.36 -8.06
CA SER A 145 15.24 -8.21 -6.87
C SER A 145 14.77 -7.54 -5.58
N THR A 146 14.33 -6.29 -5.66
CA THR A 146 13.95 -5.48 -4.50
C THR A 146 12.48 -5.07 -4.60
N PRO A 147 11.66 -5.40 -3.61
CA PRO A 147 10.27 -4.95 -3.58
C PRO A 147 10.18 -3.41 -3.52
N ILE A 148 9.30 -2.86 -4.35
CA ILE A 148 8.95 -1.44 -4.33
C ILE A 148 7.63 -1.28 -3.59
N VAL A 149 7.58 -0.41 -2.59
CA VAL A 149 6.36 -0.04 -1.88
C VAL A 149 6.07 1.42 -2.15
N LYS A 150 4.86 1.71 -2.61
CA LYS A 150 4.35 3.07 -2.77
C LYS A 150 3.26 3.31 -1.75
N GLU A 151 3.42 4.36 -0.95
CA GLU A 151 2.51 4.69 0.15
C GLU A 151 1.86 6.06 -0.09
N PHE A 152 0.57 6.13 0.21
CA PHE A 152 -0.28 7.32 0.05
C PHE A 152 -1.18 7.44 1.26
N ALA A 153 -1.45 8.67 1.69
CA ALA A 153 -2.41 8.95 2.75
C ALA A 153 -3.37 10.04 2.28
N PHE A 154 -4.68 9.83 2.45
CA PHE A 154 -5.72 10.79 2.09
C PHE A 154 -7.05 10.49 2.81
N GLU A 155 -7.89 11.52 2.90
CA GLU A 155 -9.23 11.39 3.46
C GLU A 155 -10.17 10.69 2.48
N ILE A 156 -10.93 9.71 2.99
CA ILE A 156 -12.00 9.04 2.24
C ILE A 156 -13.34 9.52 2.76
N LYS A 157 -14.12 10.21 1.89
CA LYS A 157 -15.39 10.84 2.25
C LYS A 157 -16.60 9.93 2.09
N LYS A 158 -16.46 8.78 1.42
CA LYS A 158 -17.54 7.85 1.12
C LYS A 158 -17.27 6.49 1.76
N GLY A 159 -18.31 5.73 2.07
CA GLY A 159 -18.19 4.38 2.63
C GLY A 159 -17.68 3.30 1.67
N VAL A 160 -17.34 3.68 0.44
CA VAL A 160 -16.75 2.83 -0.60
C VAL A 160 -15.53 3.54 -1.17
N PHE A 161 -14.45 2.80 -1.34
CA PHE A 161 -13.20 3.31 -1.90
C PHE A 161 -12.70 2.38 -3.00
N GLY A 162 -12.16 2.95 -4.08
CA GLY A 162 -11.63 2.17 -5.20
C GLY A 162 -10.22 2.59 -5.57
N ILE A 163 -9.44 1.62 -6.04
CA ILE A 163 -8.12 1.81 -6.66
C ILE A 163 -8.20 1.23 -8.06
N GLN A 164 -7.94 2.05 -9.07
CA GLN A 164 -7.92 1.64 -10.47
C GLN A 164 -6.48 1.41 -10.94
N PHE A 165 -6.26 0.26 -11.54
CA PHE A 165 -5.05 -0.05 -12.30
C PHE A 165 -5.37 0.07 -13.79
N CYS A 166 -4.65 0.95 -14.49
CA CYS A 166 -4.88 1.28 -15.89
C CYS A 166 -3.60 1.02 -16.69
N PRO A 167 -3.50 -0.10 -17.43
CA PRO A 167 -2.38 -0.37 -18.32
C PRO A 167 -2.26 0.69 -19.40
N HIS A 168 -1.03 1.06 -19.77
CA HIS A 168 -0.76 1.79 -21.01
C HIS A 168 -1.01 0.89 -22.22
N GLU A 169 -1.11 1.51 -23.42
CA GLU A 169 -1.30 0.79 -24.68
C GLU A 169 -0.30 -0.36 -24.84
N SER A 170 -0.81 -1.53 -25.20
CA SER A 170 -0.04 -2.76 -25.41
C SER A 170 0.80 -3.23 -24.21
N SER A 171 0.49 -2.73 -22.99
CA SER A 171 1.16 -3.09 -21.75
C SER A 171 0.23 -3.83 -20.80
N LEU A 172 0.73 -4.16 -19.62
CA LEU A 172 -0.03 -4.68 -18.51
C LEU A 172 0.16 -3.82 -17.26
N ALA A 173 -0.78 -3.91 -16.33
CA ALA A 173 -0.62 -3.46 -14.98
C ALA A 173 -0.59 -4.66 -14.03
N PHE A 174 0.05 -4.52 -12.88
CA PHE A 174 0.06 -5.57 -11.86
C PHE A 174 0.25 -4.99 -10.47
N VAL A 175 -0.07 -5.81 -9.47
CA VAL A 175 0.23 -5.54 -8.06
C VAL A 175 0.39 -6.87 -7.33
N ASN A 176 1.37 -6.93 -6.40
CA ASN A 176 1.61 -8.12 -5.59
C ASN A 176 0.81 -8.12 -4.29
N ALA A 177 0.69 -6.96 -3.63
CA ALA A 177 -0.12 -6.82 -2.45
C ALA A 177 -0.67 -5.38 -2.31
N ILE A 178 -1.80 -5.26 -1.64
CA ILE A 178 -2.44 -3.98 -1.33
C ILE A 178 -2.70 -3.93 0.17
N GLU A 179 -2.31 -2.82 0.82
CA GLU A 179 -2.76 -2.48 2.15
C GLU A 179 -3.65 -1.23 2.06
N VAL A 180 -4.84 -1.28 2.61
CA VAL A 180 -5.71 -0.13 2.86
C VAL A 180 -6.10 -0.18 4.32
N PHE A 181 -5.73 0.82 5.11
CA PHE A 181 -6.03 0.82 6.52
C PHE A 181 -6.23 2.24 7.06
N GLU A 182 -7.09 2.37 8.04
CA GLU A 182 -7.36 3.64 8.70
C GLU A 182 -6.11 4.11 9.45
N ALA A 183 -5.73 5.37 9.25
CA ALA A 183 -4.59 5.97 9.91
C ALA A 183 -4.91 6.35 11.36
N PRO A 184 -3.90 6.40 12.26
CA PRO A 184 -4.08 6.97 13.59
C PRO A 184 -4.55 8.43 13.50
N GLU A 185 -5.30 8.88 14.51
CA GLU A 185 -5.80 10.27 14.60
C GLU A 185 -4.66 11.31 14.45
N ALA A 186 -3.48 11.00 14.99
CA ALA A 186 -2.30 11.85 14.88
C ALA A 186 -1.77 12.03 13.44
N PHE A 187 -2.23 11.20 12.48
CA PHE A 187 -1.87 11.29 11.06
C PHE A 187 -2.92 12.06 10.24
N LYS A 188 -3.92 12.66 10.86
CA LYS A 188 -4.84 13.54 10.13
C LYS A 188 -4.02 14.74 9.64
N PRO A 189 -4.02 15.00 8.31
CA PRO A 189 -3.35 16.17 7.79
C PRO A 189 -3.98 17.43 8.41
N GLU A 190 -3.17 18.26 9.05
CA GLU A 190 -3.62 19.60 9.41
C GLU A 190 -4.04 20.31 8.12
N SER A 191 -5.22 20.89 8.11
CA SER A 191 -5.76 21.61 6.96
C SER A 191 -4.76 22.67 6.51
N GLY A 192 -4.08 22.43 5.38
CA GLY A 192 -3.13 23.37 4.79
C GLY A 192 -1.81 22.79 4.28
N PHE A 193 -1.48 21.53 4.54
CA PHE A 193 -0.28 20.94 3.97
C PHE A 193 -0.57 20.24 2.64
N VAL A 194 -0.15 20.89 1.55
CA VAL A 194 -0.05 20.25 0.22
C VAL A 194 1.36 19.71 0.10
N VAL A 195 1.53 18.42 0.18
CA VAL A 195 2.79 17.78 -0.22
C VAL A 195 2.67 17.43 -1.70
N SER A 196 3.30 18.26 -2.54
CA SER A 196 3.47 17.95 -3.95
C SER A 196 4.43 16.76 -4.07
N PRO A 197 4.06 15.67 -4.79
CA PRO A 197 4.99 14.60 -5.05
C PRO A 197 6.09 15.11 -5.99
N GLN A 198 7.24 15.51 -5.47
CA GLN A 198 8.43 15.58 -6.31
C GLN A 198 8.85 14.14 -6.59
N LEU A 199 8.76 13.79 -7.88
CA LEU A 199 9.23 12.51 -8.40
C LEU A 199 10.74 12.37 -8.17
N ASN A 200 11.11 11.83 -7.03
CA ASN A 200 12.43 11.25 -6.86
C ASN A 200 12.24 9.73 -6.70
N THR A 201 12.70 8.97 -7.67
CA THR A 201 12.38 7.56 -7.88
C THR A 201 12.98 6.61 -6.85
N ASN A 202 13.73 7.11 -5.87
CA ASN A 202 14.50 6.30 -4.93
C ASN A 202 14.08 6.37 -3.47
N ASP A 203 13.05 7.14 -3.13
CA ASP A 203 12.70 7.33 -1.74
C ASP A 203 11.38 6.64 -1.40
N ASN A 204 11.41 5.77 -0.38
CA ASN A 204 10.25 5.15 0.26
C ASN A 204 9.48 6.16 1.12
N PHE A 205 9.10 7.31 0.57
CA PHE A 205 8.39 8.34 1.31
C PHE A 205 6.88 8.19 1.21
N THR A 206 6.22 8.45 2.33
CA THR A 206 4.77 8.61 2.44
C THR A 206 4.37 9.93 1.79
N TYR A 207 3.46 9.88 0.81
CA TYR A 207 2.87 11.08 0.20
C TYR A 207 1.51 11.35 0.82
N MET A 208 1.36 12.51 1.47
CA MET A 208 0.06 13.02 1.88
C MET A 208 -0.55 13.82 0.74
N ILE A 209 -1.75 13.43 0.30
CA ILE A 209 -2.51 14.14 -0.73
C ILE A 209 -3.74 14.74 -0.05
N THR A 210 -3.80 16.06 0.06
CA THR A 210 -4.96 16.77 0.59
C THR A 210 -6.01 16.99 -0.48
N SER A 211 -7.29 17.13 -0.09
CA SER A 211 -8.47 17.13 -0.95
C SER A 211 -8.57 18.31 -1.93
N GLU A 212 -7.71 19.32 -1.86
CA GLU A 212 -7.86 20.56 -2.63
C GLU A 212 -6.92 20.72 -3.82
N ALA A 213 -5.93 19.86 -4.01
CA ALA A 213 -4.98 19.99 -5.11
C ALA A 213 -5.11 18.83 -6.10
N PHE A 214 -5.62 19.12 -7.28
CA PHE A 214 -5.64 18.32 -8.51
C PHE A 214 -6.91 17.53 -8.82
N GLN A 215 -7.88 18.22 -9.40
CA GLN A 215 -8.76 17.60 -10.40
C GLN A 215 -7.96 17.39 -11.71
N ALA A 216 -7.11 16.41 -11.75
CA ALA A 216 -6.61 15.91 -13.01
C ALA A 216 -7.53 14.75 -13.44
N VAL A 217 -8.50 15.04 -14.28
CA VAL A 217 -9.34 14.03 -14.93
C VAL A 217 -8.50 13.33 -15.97
N TYR A 218 -7.80 12.27 -15.61
CA TYR A 218 -7.22 11.36 -16.58
C TYR A 218 -8.23 10.25 -16.87
N ARG A 219 -8.75 10.25 -18.08
CA ARG A 219 -9.45 9.09 -18.66
C ARG A 219 -8.38 8.12 -19.15
N CYS A 220 -8.52 6.86 -18.79
CA CYS A 220 -7.78 5.76 -19.45
C CYS A 220 -8.26 5.62 -20.89
#